data_933c39e0d108fe74b44c42a52ed0cd55
#
_entry.id   933c39e0d108fe74b44c42a52ed0cd55
#
_cell.length_a   1.000
_cell.length_b   1.000
_cell.length_c   1.000
_cell.angle_alpha   90.00
_cell.angle_beta   90.00
_cell.angle_gamma   90.00
#
_symmetry.space_group_name_H-M   'P 1'
#
loop_
_entity.id
_entity.type
_entity.pdbx_description
1 polymer ?
#
loop_
_entity_poly.entity_id
_entity_poly.type
_entity_poly.pdbx_seq_one_letter_code
_entity_poly.pdbx_strand_id
1 'polypeptide(L)'
;MDDEGNTNLQLNLYNGQLVLEAPNGLLPNRSSGQVYKLGIYTGSIRGSAYYEEAVLNADTRPLAKAELVREPGNKYDKNAVAIHASGAGCVGYVNKQNAARLSKHLGVGEEYMAIFTSGCKRGDDSVPVSVLIAPTATMMSIFRNSGIPLPSNGITQ
;
A
#
# COMPACT_ATOMS: atom_id res chain seq x y z
N MET A 1 -13.68 -11.29 -11.74
CA MET A 1 -13.42 -9.85 -11.62
C MET A 1 -14.18 -9.12 -12.72
N ASP A 2 -14.71 -7.99 -12.43
CA ASP A 2 -15.43 -7.18 -13.39
C ASP A 2 -14.79 -5.81 -13.56
N ASP A 3 -15.40 -4.97 -14.39
CA ASP A 3 -14.84 -3.65 -14.71
C ASP A 3 -14.93 -2.64 -13.59
N GLU A 4 -15.58 -3.00 -12.50
CA GLU A 4 -15.75 -2.10 -11.36
C GLU A 4 -14.71 -2.33 -10.27
N GLY A 5 -13.68 -3.10 -10.58
CA GLY A 5 -12.62 -3.36 -9.62
C GLY A 5 -12.92 -4.47 -8.62
N ASN A 6 -14.04 -5.17 -8.79
CA ASN A 6 -14.36 -6.26 -7.88
C ASN A 6 -13.40 -7.42 -8.06
N THR A 7 -13.06 -8.06 -6.96
CA THR A 7 -12.14 -9.18 -6.96
C THR A 7 -12.54 -10.15 -5.88
N ASN A 8 -12.04 -11.37 -5.98
CA ASN A 8 -12.26 -12.37 -4.93
C ASN A 8 -11.04 -12.50 -4.00
N LEU A 9 -10.08 -11.61 -4.12
CA LEU A 9 -8.91 -11.62 -3.25
C LEU A 9 -9.29 -11.14 -1.86
N GLN A 10 -8.56 -11.64 -0.87
CA GLN A 10 -8.78 -11.25 0.53
C GLN A 10 -7.45 -11.14 1.25
N LEU A 11 -7.48 -10.49 2.40
CA LEU A 11 -6.31 -10.32 3.26
C LEU A 11 -6.39 -11.26 4.45
N ASN A 12 -5.27 -11.87 4.77
CA ASN A 12 -5.15 -12.68 5.99
C ASN A 12 -3.85 -12.28 6.69
N LEU A 13 -3.87 -12.40 8.01
CA LEU A 13 -2.74 -12.01 8.84
C LEU A 13 -1.93 -13.24 9.22
N TYR A 14 -0.65 -13.25 8.85
CA TYR A 14 0.28 -14.32 9.18
C TYR A 14 1.51 -13.73 9.84
N ASN A 15 1.77 -14.11 11.08
CA ASN A 15 2.96 -13.67 11.81
C ASN A 15 3.16 -12.16 11.77
N GLY A 16 2.06 -11.43 11.92
CA GLY A 16 2.14 -9.97 11.95
C GLY A 16 2.22 -9.30 10.60
N GLN A 17 2.02 -10.05 9.51
CA GLN A 17 2.03 -9.50 8.16
C GLN A 17 0.73 -9.83 7.45
N LEU A 18 0.15 -8.83 6.81
CA LEU A 18 -1.03 -9.05 5.97
C LEU A 18 -0.59 -9.61 4.62
N VAL A 19 -1.27 -10.66 4.20
CA VAL A 19 -0.98 -11.34 2.95
C VAL A 19 -2.23 -11.35 2.09
N LEU A 20 -2.08 -10.99 0.83
CA LEU A 20 -3.17 -11.01 -0.14
C LEU A 20 -3.30 -12.42 -0.71
N GLU A 21 -4.49 -12.99 -0.62
CA GLU A 21 -4.73 -14.37 -1.04
C GLU A 21 -5.97 -14.52 -1.90
N ALA A 22 -5.94 -15.53 -2.77
CA ALA A 22 -7.14 -15.97 -3.47
C ALA A 22 -7.97 -16.87 -2.53
N PRO A 23 -9.26 -17.12 -2.86
CA PRO A 23 -10.13 -17.92 -1.98
C PRO A 23 -9.63 -19.32 -1.70
N ASN A 24 -8.84 -19.89 -2.61
CA ASN A 24 -8.28 -21.24 -2.42
C ASN A 24 -7.01 -21.24 -1.57
N GLY A 25 -6.65 -20.09 -1.00
CA GLY A 25 -5.48 -19.98 -0.16
C GLY A 25 -4.19 -19.77 -0.90
N LEU A 26 -4.22 -19.76 -2.23
CA LEU A 26 -3.00 -19.56 -3.00
C LEU A 26 -2.64 -18.08 -3.01
N LEU A 27 -1.35 -17.82 -2.87
CA LEU A 27 -0.85 -16.46 -2.91
C LEU A 27 -0.75 -15.98 -4.35
N PRO A 28 -1.33 -14.82 -4.68
CA PRO A 28 -1.14 -14.29 -6.03
C PRO A 28 0.31 -13.89 -6.22
N ASN A 29 0.86 -14.25 -7.35
CA ASN A 29 2.21 -13.85 -7.73
C ASN A 29 2.14 -12.37 -8.10
N ARG A 30 3.08 -11.58 -7.58
CA ARG A 30 3.14 -10.15 -7.90
C ARG A 30 3.28 -9.90 -9.39
N SER A 31 3.91 -10.84 -10.08
CA SER A 31 4.09 -10.73 -11.53
C SER A 31 2.92 -11.31 -12.30
N SER A 32 1.93 -11.86 -11.62
CA SER A 32 0.80 -12.47 -12.32
C SER A 32 -0.03 -11.40 -13.01
N GLY A 33 -0.62 -11.78 -14.13
CA GLY A 33 -1.49 -10.87 -14.85
C GLY A 33 -2.67 -10.41 -14.02
N GLN A 34 -3.14 -11.24 -13.10
CA GLN A 34 -4.27 -10.89 -12.28
C GLN A 34 -3.99 -9.66 -11.41
N VAL A 35 -2.89 -9.71 -10.66
CA VAL A 35 -2.53 -8.61 -9.77
C VAL A 35 -2.22 -7.35 -10.59
N TYR A 36 -1.46 -7.52 -11.66
CA TYR A 36 -1.08 -6.42 -12.52
C TYR A 36 -2.30 -5.73 -13.15
N LYS A 37 -3.23 -6.54 -13.68
CA LYS A 37 -4.41 -5.99 -14.34
C LYS A 37 -5.33 -5.23 -13.39
N LEU A 38 -5.34 -5.64 -12.13
CA LEU A 38 -6.15 -4.97 -11.12
C LEU A 38 -5.54 -3.66 -10.64
N GLY A 39 -4.31 -3.38 -11.04
CA GLY A 39 -3.61 -2.19 -10.58
C GLY A 39 -3.12 -2.29 -9.15
N ILE A 40 -2.91 -3.52 -8.68
CA ILE A 40 -2.49 -3.76 -7.32
C ILE A 40 -0.97 -3.78 -7.25
N TYR A 41 -0.43 -3.05 -6.28
CA TYR A 41 1.00 -3.03 -6.01
C TYR A 41 1.23 -3.47 -4.57
N THR A 42 2.14 -4.43 -4.38
CA THR A 42 2.51 -4.87 -3.04
C THR A 42 4.02 -4.92 -2.95
N GLY A 43 4.55 -4.66 -1.78
CA GLY A 43 5.97 -4.81 -1.57
C GLY A 43 6.51 -3.87 -0.52
N SER A 44 7.81 -3.98 -0.32
CA SER A 44 8.51 -3.14 0.64
C SER A 44 8.64 -1.71 0.13
N ILE A 45 8.56 -0.76 1.04
CA ILE A 45 8.82 0.62 0.68
C ILE A 45 10.32 0.79 0.47
N ARG A 46 10.68 1.77 -0.35
CA ARG A 46 12.07 2.04 -0.69
C ARG A 46 12.55 3.28 0.03
N GLY A 47 13.83 3.30 0.35
CA GLY A 47 14.47 4.46 0.93
C GLY A 47 14.12 4.74 2.38
N SER A 48 13.47 3.80 3.07
CA SER A 48 13.06 4.04 4.46
C SER A 48 14.25 4.32 5.38
N ALA A 49 15.44 3.84 5.03
CA ALA A 49 16.62 4.11 5.82
C ALA A 49 16.96 5.60 5.90
N TYR A 50 16.51 6.38 4.92
CA TYR A 50 16.72 7.83 4.92
C TYR A 50 15.66 8.57 5.72
N TYR A 51 14.65 7.87 6.22
CA TYR A 51 13.54 8.44 6.96
C TYR A 51 13.35 7.74 8.29
N GLU A 52 14.46 7.33 8.87
CA GLU A 52 14.45 6.48 10.07
C GLU A 52 13.63 7.07 11.21
N GLU A 53 13.80 8.37 11.44
CA GLU A 53 13.06 9.02 12.51
C GLU A 53 11.55 8.99 12.24
N ALA A 54 11.17 9.28 11.01
CA ALA A 54 9.75 9.24 10.64
C ALA A 54 9.19 7.83 10.79
N VAL A 55 9.95 6.82 10.37
CA VAL A 55 9.52 5.43 10.48
C VAL A 55 9.31 5.04 11.94
N LEU A 56 10.22 5.47 12.80
CA LEU A 56 10.11 5.15 14.24
C LEU A 56 8.88 5.80 14.87
N ASN A 57 8.46 6.95 14.36
CA ASN A 57 7.31 7.66 14.90
C ASN A 57 6.00 7.34 14.18
N ALA A 58 6.06 6.57 13.12
CA ALA A 58 4.90 6.27 12.31
C ALA A 58 4.15 5.06 12.84
N ASP A 59 2.85 5.04 12.57
CA ASP A 59 2.06 3.83 12.77
C ASP A 59 2.06 3.08 11.46
N THR A 60 2.90 2.06 11.36
CA THR A 60 3.01 1.23 10.18
C THR A 60 2.52 -0.18 10.43
N ARG A 61 1.71 -0.36 11.46
CA ARG A 61 1.15 -1.67 11.75
C ARG A 61 0.23 -2.11 10.61
N PRO A 62 0.05 -3.42 10.44
CA PRO A 62 -0.87 -3.92 9.42
C PRO A 62 -2.23 -3.24 9.50
N LEU A 63 -2.76 -2.84 8.37
CA LEU A 63 -4.02 -2.11 8.18
C LEU A 63 -3.94 -0.61 8.46
N ALA A 64 -2.83 -0.11 8.99
CA ALA A 64 -2.70 1.33 9.16
C ALA A 64 -2.73 2.00 7.79
N LYS A 65 -3.39 3.14 7.71
CA LYS A 65 -3.54 3.85 6.45
C LYS A 65 -2.25 4.52 6.02
N ALA A 66 -1.94 4.44 4.75
CA ALA A 66 -0.84 5.17 4.14
C ALA A 66 -1.40 6.14 3.11
N GLU A 67 -0.69 7.22 2.86
CA GLU A 67 -1.03 8.18 1.82
C GLU A 67 0.02 8.17 0.73
N LEU A 68 -0.45 8.29 -0.52
CA LEU A 68 0.42 8.35 -1.67
C LEU A 68 0.54 9.79 -2.12
N VAL A 69 1.77 10.29 -2.25
CA VAL A 69 2.01 11.68 -2.63
C VAL A 69 2.94 11.71 -3.83
N ARG A 70 2.44 12.19 -4.95
CA ARG A 70 3.27 12.35 -6.14
C ARG A 70 4.28 13.47 -5.91
N GLU A 71 5.49 13.25 -6.42
CA GLU A 71 6.54 14.27 -6.34
C GLU A 71 7.12 14.55 -7.70
N PRO A 72 6.37 15.23 -8.58
CA PRO A 72 6.87 15.51 -9.93
C PRO A 72 8.11 16.37 -9.96
N GLY A 73 8.38 17.11 -8.88
CA GLY A 73 9.59 17.90 -8.75
C GLY A 73 10.75 17.17 -8.11
N ASN A 74 10.63 15.87 -7.88
CA ASN A 74 11.71 15.10 -7.28
C ASN A 74 12.90 15.08 -8.21
N LYS A 75 14.07 15.45 -7.69
CA LYS A 75 15.24 15.61 -8.53
C LYS A 75 15.86 14.31 -9.01
N TYR A 76 15.51 13.20 -8.38
CA TYR A 76 16.03 11.89 -8.77
C TYR A 76 15.07 11.12 -9.66
N ASP A 77 13.76 11.38 -9.54
CA ASP A 77 12.76 10.64 -10.29
C ASP A 77 11.47 11.46 -10.33
N LYS A 78 11.17 12.00 -11.49
CA LYS A 78 9.95 12.81 -11.65
C LYS A 78 8.67 12.00 -11.48
N ASN A 79 8.77 10.68 -11.52
CA ASN A 79 7.63 9.80 -11.31
C ASN A 79 7.53 9.31 -9.88
N ALA A 80 8.35 9.84 -8.96
CA ALA A 80 8.38 9.39 -7.58
C ALA A 80 7.01 9.51 -6.92
N VAL A 81 6.66 8.48 -6.17
CA VAL A 81 5.46 8.48 -5.33
C VAL A 81 5.91 8.20 -3.91
N ALA A 82 5.78 9.20 -3.06
CA ALA A 82 6.14 9.07 -1.66
C ALA A 82 5.02 8.41 -0.90
N ILE A 83 5.39 7.70 0.15
CA ILE A 83 4.44 7.05 1.06
C ILE A 83 4.51 7.80 2.37
N HIS A 84 3.38 8.33 2.81
CA HIS A 84 3.28 9.09 4.05
C HIS A 84 2.49 8.28 5.06
N ALA A 85 2.95 8.28 6.29
CA ALA A 85 2.25 7.65 7.39
C ALA A 85 1.58 8.74 8.23
N SER A 86 0.43 8.41 8.78
CA SER A 86 -0.32 9.36 9.60
C SER A 86 0.54 9.84 10.77
N GLY A 87 0.65 11.14 10.89
CA GLY A 87 1.36 11.77 12.01
C GLY A 87 2.87 11.79 11.88
N ALA A 88 3.43 11.23 10.82
CA ALA A 88 4.88 11.14 10.69
C ALA A 88 5.42 11.68 9.37
N GLY A 89 4.57 11.88 8.38
CA GLY A 89 5.01 12.33 7.07
C GLY A 89 5.64 11.21 6.24
N CYS A 90 6.57 11.56 5.39
CA CYS A 90 7.17 10.60 4.47
C CYS A 90 7.99 9.54 5.20
N VAL A 91 7.69 8.27 4.91
CA VAL A 91 8.44 7.14 5.47
C VAL A 91 9.20 6.38 4.41
N GLY A 92 8.99 6.69 3.16
CA GLY A 92 9.67 6.04 2.05
C GLY A 92 8.93 6.23 0.75
N TYR A 93 9.27 5.41 -0.22
CA TYR A 93 8.76 5.55 -1.58
C TYR A 93 8.32 4.22 -2.16
N VAL A 94 7.41 4.29 -3.13
CA VAL A 94 7.07 3.16 -3.98
C VAL A 94 8.29 2.86 -4.86
N ASN A 95 8.56 1.60 -5.14
CA ASN A 95 9.71 1.28 -5.97
C ASN A 95 9.55 1.94 -7.35
N LYS A 96 10.69 2.20 -7.98
CA LYS A 96 10.73 3.03 -9.17
C LYS A 96 9.87 2.50 -10.32
N GLN A 97 9.88 1.20 -10.53
CA GLN A 97 9.11 0.61 -11.62
C GLN A 97 7.61 0.77 -11.42
N ASN A 98 7.14 0.52 -10.21
CA ASN A 98 5.73 0.67 -9.91
C ASN A 98 5.32 2.15 -9.85
N ALA A 99 6.23 3.00 -9.40
CA ALA A 99 5.96 4.43 -9.31
C ALA A 99 5.70 5.04 -10.69
N ALA A 100 6.42 4.61 -11.70
CA ALA A 100 6.24 5.16 -13.05
C ALA A 100 4.81 4.94 -13.55
N ARG A 101 4.27 3.75 -13.31
CA ARG A 101 2.90 3.43 -13.72
C ARG A 101 1.88 4.10 -12.80
N LEU A 102 2.08 3.99 -11.50
CA LEU A 102 1.17 4.55 -10.52
C LEU A 102 1.04 6.07 -10.67
N SER A 103 2.16 6.73 -10.92
CA SER A 103 2.17 8.18 -11.10
C SER A 103 1.27 8.62 -12.25
N LYS A 104 1.22 7.85 -13.34
CA LYS A 104 0.34 8.17 -14.45
C LYS A 104 -1.12 8.10 -14.06
N HIS A 105 -1.49 7.05 -13.33
CA HIS A 105 -2.89 6.88 -12.89
C HIS A 105 -3.28 7.97 -11.92
N LEU A 106 -2.43 8.28 -10.96
CA LEU A 106 -2.70 9.34 -10.01
C LEU A 106 -2.77 10.70 -10.71
N GLY A 107 -1.95 10.88 -11.73
CA GLY A 107 -1.89 12.14 -12.47
C GLY A 107 -3.16 12.47 -13.24
N VAL A 108 -3.93 11.46 -13.63
CA VAL A 108 -5.20 11.68 -14.31
C VAL A 108 -6.39 11.63 -13.34
N GLY A 109 -6.14 11.62 -12.05
CA GLY A 109 -7.19 11.74 -11.05
C GLY A 109 -7.81 10.43 -10.59
N GLU A 110 -7.23 9.30 -10.96
CA GLU A 110 -7.73 8.02 -10.47
C GLU A 110 -7.45 7.88 -8.99
N GLU A 111 -8.42 7.36 -8.25
CA GLU A 111 -8.29 7.21 -6.81
C GLU A 111 -7.69 5.89 -6.42
N TYR A 112 -6.68 5.94 -5.57
CA TYR A 112 -6.01 4.77 -5.03
C TYR A 112 -5.99 4.84 -3.52
N MET A 113 -6.01 3.67 -2.90
CA MET A 113 -5.84 3.54 -1.46
C MET A 113 -4.57 2.77 -1.17
N ALA A 114 -3.97 3.07 -0.03
CA ALA A 114 -2.78 2.36 0.43
C ALA A 114 -2.91 2.05 1.90
N ILE A 115 -2.44 0.86 2.27
CA ILE A 115 -2.35 0.46 3.68
C ILE A 115 -1.00 -0.18 3.91
N PHE A 116 -0.55 -0.15 5.15
CA PHE A 116 0.64 -0.89 5.52
C PHE A 116 0.26 -2.35 5.74
N THR A 117 1.10 -3.25 5.27
CA THR A 117 0.87 -4.69 5.42
C THR A 117 1.86 -5.32 6.38
N SER A 118 3.01 -4.68 6.61
CA SER A 118 3.95 -5.09 7.64
C SER A 118 4.71 -3.85 8.09
N GLY A 119 5.23 -3.93 9.27
CA GLY A 119 5.96 -2.82 9.87
C GLY A 119 5.58 -2.76 11.32
N CYS A 120 6.49 -2.31 12.13
CA CYS A 120 6.22 -2.24 13.54
C CYS A 120 7.08 -1.18 14.17
N LYS A 121 6.47 -0.37 14.99
CA LYS A 121 7.16 0.65 15.73
C LYS A 121 7.71 0.03 17.01
N ARG A 122 8.89 -0.53 16.91
CA ARG A 122 9.57 -1.10 18.07
C ARG A 122 10.95 -0.50 18.17
N GLY A 123 11.36 -0.24 19.37
CA GLY A 123 12.62 0.45 19.59
C GLY A 123 13.81 -0.27 18.99
N ASP A 124 13.86 -1.56 19.14
CA ASP A 124 15.03 -2.34 18.74
C ASP A 124 14.74 -3.36 17.65
N ASP A 125 13.47 -3.54 17.28
CA ASP A 125 13.12 -4.53 16.27
C ASP A 125 12.83 -3.86 14.96
N SER A 126 13.61 -4.21 13.98
CA SER A 126 13.47 -3.66 12.66
C SER A 126 12.61 -4.60 11.82
N VAL A 127 11.37 -4.24 11.64
CA VAL A 127 10.46 -4.98 10.78
C VAL A 127 10.37 -4.23 9.46
N PRO A 128 10.64 -4.89 8.33
CA PRO A 128 10.53 -4.23 7.04
C PRO A 128 9.11 -3.70 6.84
N VAL A 129 9.01 -2.48 6.36
CA VAL A 129 7.72 -1.85 6.11
C VAL A 129 7.27 -2.17 4.70
N SER A 130 6.08 -2.72 4.58
CA SER A 130 5.49 -3.06 3.29
C SER A 130 4.12 -2.44 3.15
N VAL A 131 3.69 -2.26 1.91
CA VAL A 131 2.40 -1.64 1.60
C VAL A 131 1.63 -2.47 0.60
N LEU A 132 0.32 -2.29 0.63
CA LEU A 132 -0.60 -2.75 -0.41
C LEU A 132 -1.27 -1.50 -0.97
N ILE A 133 -1.19 -1.32 -2.27
CA ILE A 133 -1.76 -0.18 -2.98
C ILE A 133 -2.69 -0.71 -4.05
N ALA A 134 -3.89 -0.17 -4.12
CA ALA A 134 -4.86 -0.61 -5.12
C ALA A 134 -5.84 0.51 -5.41
N PRO A 135 -6.48 0.48 -6.61
CA PRO A 135 -7.59 1.39 -6.86
C PRO A 135 -8.61 1.27 -5.73
N THR A 136 -9.21 2.38 -5.38
CA THR A 136 -10.12 2.43 -4.23
C THR A 136 -11.20 1.36 -4.30
N ALA A 137 -11.84 1.20 -5.46
CA ALA A 137 -12.89 0.21 -5.61
C ALA A 137 -12.38 -1.21 -5.38
N THR A 138 -11.17 -1.50 -5.86
CA THR A 138 -10.56 -2.81 -5.66
C THR A 138 -10.22 -3.04 -4.20
N MET A 139 -9.67 -2.02 -3.55
CA MET A 139 -9.34 -2.13 -2.13
C MET A 139 -10.59 -2.37 -1.30
N MET A 140 -11.69 -1.68 -1.61
CA MET A 140 -12.95 -1.89 -0.91
C MET A 140 -13.46 -3.31 -1.08
N SER A 141 -13.30 -3.86 -2.28
CA SER A 141 -13.69 -5.24 -2.56
C SER A 141 -12.86 -6.21 -1.72
N ILE A 142 -11.56 -5.98 -1.65
CA ILE A 142 -10.65 -6.82 -0.84
C ILE A 142 -11.06 -6.78 0.62
N PHE A 143 -11.34 -5.60 1.14
CA PHE A 143 -11.74 -5.45 2.55
C PHE A 143 -13.07 -6.15 2.83
N ARG A 144 -14.04 -6.00 1.91
CA ARG A 144 -15.32 -6.69 2.02
C ARG A 144 -15.13 -8.20 2.09
N ASN A 145 -14.31 -8.75 1.20
CA ASN A 145 -14.03 -10.17 1.17
C ASN A 145 -13.35 -10.68 2.43
N SER A 146 -12.59 -9.79 3.07
CA SER A 146 -11.82 -10.13 4.26
C SER A 146 -12.60 -9.95 5.55
N GLY A 147 -13.78 -9.34 5.47
CA GLY A 147 -14.54 -9.01 6.67
C GLY A 147 -13.89 -7.93 7.52
N ILE A 148 -13.11 -7.07 6.90
CA ILE A 148 -12.38 -6.01 7.58
C ILE A 148 -13.05 -4.67 7.29
N PRO A 149 -13.32 -3.85 8.30
CA PRO A 149 -13.83 -2.50 8.04
C PRO A 149 -12.75 -1.64 7.39
N LEU A 150 -13.17 -0.72 6.54
CA LEU A 150 -12.23 0.20 5.91
C LEU A 150 -11.51 1.02 6.97
N PRO A 151 -10.24 1.36 6.73
CA PRO A 151 -9.50 2.19 7.67
C PRO A 151 -10.15 3.55 7.80
N SER A 152 -10.22 4.05 9.02
CA SER A 152 -10.67 5.40 9.25
C SER A 152 -9.60 6.37 8.77
N ASN A 153 -10.01 7.41 8.08
CA ASN A 153 -9.09 8.45 7.66
C ASN A 153 -9.26 9.71 8.49
N GLY A 154 -9.91 9.60 9.63
CA GLY A 154 -10.15 10.73 10.47
C GLY A 154 -11.35 11.57 10.08
N ILE A 155 -12.02 11.20 9.01
CA ILE A 155 -13.25 11.88 8.60
C ILE A 155 -14.40 11.06 9.11
N THR A 156 -15.17 11.66 9.94
CA THR A 156 -16.35 10.99 10.47
C THR A 156 -17.44 10.98 9.42
N GLN A 157 -18.00 9.87 9.25
CA GLN A 157 -19.10 9.72 8.29
C GLN A 157 -20.44 9.71 9.00
#